data_2994835a0ba01897f243e62a277d1137
#
_entry.id   2994835a0ba01897f243e62a277d1137
#
_cell.length_a   1.000
_cell.length_b   1.000
_cell.length_c   1.000
_cell.angle_alpha   90.00
_cell.angle_beta   90.00
_cell.angle_gamma   90.00
#
_symmetry.space_group_name_H-M   'P 1'
#
loop_
_entity.id
_entity.type
_entity.pdbx_description
1 polymer ?
#
loop_
_entity_poly.entity_id
_entity_poly.type
_entity_poly.pdbx_seq_one_letter_code
_entity_poly.pdbx_strand_id
1 'polypeptide(L)'
;MWVRGVGGEVTTKSTTNSTTTVTTPGVAPPLGNGTVLTSCSTNQRSDFGGVQVGQDISRLNWGGWNIHLGTTAGYVSARTTGNGFTTDFDVPFVGGYVAATYGRFFADLMVREDFFNASMSNPTFGIPSTPVGAHGVSVSTSAGYNFALANNWFMEPSAGFIWSTTKVDNFSQQGSAAGTSITSTAISTSDITSEIGRLSLRGGTTIESANVTWQPFASVSVFHEFAGAAESSAQSNSAALGVTTSTTATLCPGCPPITTTKTTLFPASVSQQSSTSRIGTYGQYSIGLAGVINNTGWLGFVRVDYRDGSNVNGWVGNAGIRYQFTPETIAALMPTKAPVKAVPVVAPVNWTGFYVGGFLGGAYGRSDIRFVGDPAGAGNNPWVFGGLGGGQIGYNYQVNSWVFGVEGDIGGTNLHGARTCGNSIGRDPVTFLPTSFSPFLLTCRDSMNWIATAAARVGWAYGRTLWYVKGGGAWSEDSTSIGCVIAPANNFQGFNNNCRNQANIITNGFSTSGNRAGWTVGFGSEFDLGKNWSAKAEYDYIDFGNRAALATDGTTVLRTATTVSEVKIGVNYRFGPGLVVARY
;
A
#
# COMPACT_ATOMS: atom_id res chain seq x y z
N MET A 1 -10.00 -19.16 -9.63
CA MET A 1 -9.10 -18.61 -8.59
C MET A 1 -7.66 -18.72 -9.06
N TRP A 2 -6.82 -17.77 -8.72
CA TRP A 2 -5.41 -17.77 -9.11
C TRP A 2 -4.53 -17.11 -8.05
N VAL A 3 -3.27 -17.50 -8.02
CA VAL A 3 -2.22 -16.86 -7.21
C VAL A 3 -0.99 -16.64 -8.08
N ARG A 4 -0.33 -15.52 -7.88
CA ARG A 4 0.89 -15.14 -8.59
C ARG A 4 1.91 -14.56 -7.61
N GLY A 5 3.15 -15.02 -7.70
CA GLY A 5 4.32 -14.39 -7.09
C GLY A 5 5.05 -13.53 -8.12
N VAL A 6 5.63 -12.45 -7.66
CA VAL A 6 6.49 -11.56 -8.44
C VAL A 6 7.70 -11.19 -7.60
N GLY A 7 8.86 -11.06 -8.21
CA GLY A 7 10.05 -10.57 -7.53
C GLY A 7 11.14 -10.20 -8.53
N GLY A 8 12.03 -9.33 -8.12
CA GLY A 8 13.08 -8.87 -9.01
C GLY A 8 13.89 -7.74 -8.45
N GLU A 9 14.78 -7.28 -9.30
CA GLU A 9 15.67 -6.15 -9.08
C GLU A 9 15.56 -5.21 -10.28
N VAL A 10 15.37 -3.92 -9.99
CA VAL A 10 15.31 -2.88 -11.03
C VAL A 10 16.16 -1.70 -10.57
N THR A 11 17.08 -1.27 -11.41
CA THR A 11 17.83 -0.04 -11.26
C THR A 11 17.21 1.05 -12.13
N THR A 12 16.91 2.20 -11.54
CA THR A 12 16.41 3.37 -12.25
C THR A 12 17.38 4.54 -12.12
N LYS A 13 17.49 5.34 -13.17
CA LYS A 13 18.26 6.57 -13.20
C LYS A 13 17.33 7.76 -13.40
N SER A 14 17.48 8.78 -12.57
CA SER A 14 16.73 10.02 -12.69
C SER A 14 17.63 11.23 -12.56
N THR A 15 17.22 12.34 -13.15
CA THR A 15 17.84 13.66 -12.97
C THR A 15 16.85 14.55 -12.26
N THR A 16 17.29 15.13 -11.14
CA THR A 16 16.50 16.09 -10.38
C THR A 16 17.13 17.46 -10.50
N ASN A 17 16.37 18.41 -11.00
CA ASN A 17 16.71 19.83 -11.04
C ASN A 17 16.03 20.54 -9.87
N SER A 18 16.81 21.22 -9.06
CA SER A 18 16.32 21.90 -7.87
C SER A 18 16.66 23.37 -7.86
N THR A 19 15.71 24.19 -7.47
CA THR A 19 15.89 25.63 -7.20
C THR A 19 15.77 25.83 -5.70
N THR A 20 16.87 26.20 -5.07
CA THR A 20 16.91 26.46 -3.62
C THR A 20 17.00 27.95 -3.38
N THR A 21 16.05 28.52 -2.64
CA THR A 21 16.01 29.93 -2.25
C THR A 21 16.21 30.04 -0.74
N VAL A 22 17.21 30.82 -0.34
CA VAL A 22 17.48 31.16 1.07
C VAL A 22 17.00 32.59 1.30
N THR A 23 16.19 32.79 2.35
CA THR A 23 15.70 34.10 2.75
C THR A 23 16.05 34.34 4.22
N THR A 24 16.77 35.43 4.50
CA THR A 24 17.14 35.84 5.85
C THR A 24 16.54 37.21 6.11
N PRO A 25 15.41 37.32 6.80
CA PRO A 25 14.79 38.61 7.11
C PRO A 25 15.71 39.52 7.91
N GLY A 26 15.80 40.79 7.55
CA GLY A 26 16.59 41.79 8.24
C GLY A 26 18.08 41.87 7.89
N VAL A 27 18.53 41.08 6.90
CA VAL A 27 19.90 41.15 6.38
C VAL A 27 19.86 41.73 4.96
N ALA A 28 20.64 42.81 4.72
CA ALA A 28 20.68 43.43 3.40
C ALA A 28 21.40 42.55 2.36
N PRO A 29 20.94 42.54 1.11
CA PRO A 29 21.64 41.86 0.02
C PRO A 29 23.08 42.39 -0.16
N PRO A 30 24.08 41.52 -0.52
CA PRO A 30 23.95 40.14 -0.99
C PRO A 30 24.07 39.07 0.12
N LEU A 31 24.18 39.41 1.39
CA LEU A 31 24.49 38.47 2.47
C LEU A 31 23.30 37.66 2.99
N GLY A 32 22.05 38.03 2.63
CA GLY A 32 20.87 37.42 3.25
C GLY A 32 19.92 36.66 2.35
N ASN A 33 19.99 36.88 1.05
CA ASN A 33 19.05 36.26 0.11
C ASN A 33 19.80 35.71 -1.11
N GLY A 34 19.54 34.48 -1.46
CA GLY A 34 20.19 33.86 -2.62
C GLY A 34 19.35 32.73 -3.21
N THR A 35 19.47 32.55 -4.52
CA THR A 35 18.88 31.41 -5.24
C THR A 35 19.99 30.60 -5.86
N VAL A 36 19.99 29.29 -5.62
CA VAL A 36 20.95 28.33 -6.19
C VAL A 36 20.20 27.30 -7.01
N LEU A 37 20.67 27.10 -8.23
CA LEU A 37 20.20 26.04 -9.14
C LEU A 37 21.15 24.85 -9.02
N THR A 38 20.60 23.67 -8.81
CA THR A 38 21.36 22.43 -8.68
C THR A 38 20.73 21.35 -9.56
N SER A 39 21.57 20.59 -10.26
CA SER A 39 21.14 19.41 -11.01
C SER A 39 21.89 18.19 -10.51
N CYS A 40 21.16 17.18 -10.07
CA CYS A 40 21.71 15.95 -9.54
C CYS A 40 21.18 14.73 -10.31
N SER A 41 22.07 13.82 -10.69
CA SER A 41 21.71 12.52 -11.25
C SER A 41 21.77 11.46 -10.15
N THR A 42 20.70 10.68 -10.05
CA THR A 42 20.53 9.65 -9.04
C THR A 42 20.33 8.29 -9.69
N ASN A 43 21.08 7.29 -9.26
CA ASN A 43 20.81 5.89 -9.55
C ASN A 43 20.18 5.26 -8.32
N GLN A 44 19.03 4.63 -8.50
CA GLN A 44 18.30 3.94 -7.45
C GLN A 44 18.14 2.47 -7.83
N ARG A 45 18.52 1.58 -6.94
CA ARG A 45 18.29 0.14 -7.06
C ARG A 45 17.15 -0.25 -6.15
N SER A 46 16.16 -0.94 -6.71
CA SER A 46 15.00 -1.46 -6.00
C SER A 46 14.97 -2.98 -6.10
N ASP A 47 15.08 -3.65 -4.97
CA ASP A 47 14.85 -5.07 -4.80
C ASP A 47 13.43 -5.26 -4.28
N PHE A 48 12.61 -6.08 -4.91
CA PHE A 48 11.21 -6.26 -4.53
C PHE A 48 10.71 -7.68 -4.66
N GLY A 49 9.71 -8.01 -3.86
CA GLY A 49 8.99 -9.27 -3.91
C GLY A 49 7.55 -9.11 -3.46
N GLY A 50 6.66 -9.92 -4.01
CA GLY A 50 5.26 -9.81 -3.65
C GLY A 50 4.42 -11.00 -4.10
N VAL A 51 3.19 -11.02 -3.59
CA VAL A 51 2.19 -12.02 -3.92
C VAL A 51 0.89 -11.33 -4.29
N GLN A 52 0.20 -11.89 -5.27
CA GLN A 52 -1.11 -11.43 -5.71
C GLN A 52 -2.04 -12.63 -5.81
N VAL A 53 -3.24 -12.49 -5.32
CA VAL A 53 -4.31 -13.49 -5.42
C VAL A 53 -5.52 -12.88 -6.12
N GLY A 54 -6.33 -13.70 -6.73
CA GLY A 54 -7.54 -13.23 -7.37
C GLY A 54 -8.53 -14.33 -7.67
N GLN A 55 -9.74 -13.89 -7.94
CA GLN A 55 -10.82 -14.75 -8.40
C GLN A 55 -11.57 -14.05 -9.52
N ASP A 56 -12.12 -14.83 -10.42
CA ASP A 56 -12.99 -14.34 -11.48
C ASP A 56 -14.20 -15.26 -11.67
N ILE A 57 -15.25 -14.67 -12.14
CA ILE A 57 -16.39 -15.37 -12.75
C ILE A 57 -16.34 -15.12 -14.24
N SER A 58 -16.76 -16.13 -15.02
CA SER A 58 -16.79 -15.98 -16.46
C SER A 58 -18.17 -16.30 -17.01
N ARG A 59 -18.57 -15.54 -18.02
CA ARG A 59 -19.67 -15.87 -18.89
C ARG A 59 -19.12 -16.20 -20.26
N LEU A 60 -19.18 -17.47 -20.62
CA LEU A 60 -18.63 -17.98 -21.87
C LEU A 60 -19.69 -17.94 -22.98
N ASN A 61 -19.24 -17.66 -24.20
CA ASN A 61 -20.04 -17.66 -25.43
C ASN A 61 -21.29 -16.75 -25.37
N TRP A 62 -21.21 -15.59 -24.76
CA TRP A 62 -22.27 -14.59 -24.79
C TRP A 62 -22.22 -13.80 -26.11
N GLY A 63 -22.96 -14.22 -27.11
CA GLY A 63 -22.87 -13.65 -28.47
C GLY A 63 -21.47 -13.78 -29.09
N GLY A 64 -20.74 -14.87 -28.80
CA GLY A 64 -19.36 -15.09 -29.24
C GLY A 64 -18.28 -14.53 -28.33
N TRP A 65 -18.64 -13.74 -27.30
CA TRP A 65 -17.73 -13.21 -26.32
C TRP A 65 -17.57 -14.15 -25.11
N ASN A 66 -16.34 -14.29 -24.62
CA ASN A 66 -16.06 -14.83 -23.30
C ASN A 66 -15.62 -13.67 -22.40
N ILE A 67 -16.38 -13.40 -21.35
CA ILE A 67 -16.15 -12.29 -20.45
C ILE A 67 -15.79 -12.84 -19.06
N HIS A 68 -14.73 -12.33 -18.48
CA HIS A 68 -14.27 -12.59 -17.13
C HIS A 68 -14.35 -11.31 -16.32
N LEU A 69 -15.01 -11.34 -15.18
CA LEU A 69 -15.05 -10.28 -14.20
C LEU A 69 -14.42 -10.79 -12.92
N GLY A 70 -13.43 -10.11 -12.41
CA GLY A 70 -12.68 -10.58 -11.27
C GLY A 70 -12.25 -9.48 -10.30
N THR A 71 -11.89 -9.93 -9.10
CA THR A 71 -11.26 -9.12 -8.07
C THR A 71 -9.88 -9.67 -7.75
N THR A 72 -9.01 -8.81 -7.27
CA THR A 72 -7.65 -9.15 -6.91
C THR A 72 -7.19 -8.37 -5.69
N ALA A 73 -6.33 -8.97 -4.90
CA ALA A 73 -5.64 -8.34 -3.80
C ALA A 73 -4.20 -8.87 -3.73
N GLY A 74 -3.34 -8.14 -3.07
CA GLY A 74 -1.97 -8.60 -2.91
C GLY A 74 -1.14 -7.66 -2.06
N TYR A 75 0.13 -8.00 -2.00
CA TYR A 75 1.12 -7.28 -1.21
C TYR A 75 2.47 -7.33 -1.94
N VAL A 76 3.14 -6.19 -1.97
CA VAL A 76 4.50 -6.05 -2.49
C VAL A 76 5.35 -5.38 -1.43
N SER A 77 6.50 -5.98 -1.11
CA SER A 77 7.55 -5.34 -0.33
C SER A 77 8.71 -4.99 -1.24
N ALA A 78 9.29 -3.81 -1.05
CA ALA A 78 10.43 -3.36 -1.83
C ALA A 78 11.42 -2.60 -0.96
N ARG A 79 12.71 -2.74 -1.27
CA ARG A 79 13.78 -1.92 -0.71
C ARG A 79 14.48 -1.19 -1.83
N THR A 80 14.48 0.14 -1.75
CA THR A 80 15.16 1.02 -2.70
C THR A 80 16.36 1.66 -2.03
N THR A 81 17.52 1.58 -2.68
CA THR A 81 18.76 2.21 -2.22
C THR A 81 19.33 3.13 -3.30
N GLY A 82 19.84 4.29 -2.90
CA GLY A 82 20.47 5.23 -3.83
C GLY A 82 20.93 6.51 -3.11
N ASN A 83 22.10 7.03 -3.46
CA ASN A 83 22.68 8.27 -2.90
C ASN A 83 22.70 8.31 -1.36
N GLY A 84 22.96 7.17 -0.71
CA GLY A 84 22.96 7.04 0.75
C GLY A 84 21.56 6.94 1.38
N PHE A 85 20.48 7.10 0.61
CA PHE A 85 19.13 6.82 1.06
C PHE A 85 18.80 5.34 0.96
N THR A 86 18.10 4.86 1.96
CA THR A 86 17.41 3.57 1.95
C THR A 86 15.94 3.83 2.20
N THR A 87 15.09 3.31 1.34
CA THR A 87 13.64 3.39 1.51
C THR A 87 13.07 1.98 1.44
N ASP A 88 12.45 1.55 2.51
CA ASP A 88 11.68 0.31 2.56
C ASP A 88 10.20 0.64 2.27
N PHE A 89 9.58 -0.15 1.42
CA PHE A 89 8.18 -0.01 1.02
C PHE A 89 7.41 -1.27 1.34
N ASP A 90 6.24 -1.09 1.90
CA ASP A 90 5.22 -2.11 2.07
C ASP A 90 3.94 -1.61 1.39
N VAL A 91 3.48 -2.37 0.38
CA VAL A 91 2.41 -1.92 -0.53
C VAL A 91 1.34 -3.01 -0.65
N PRO A 92 0.40 -3.08 0.30
CA PRO A 92 -0.84 -3.81 0.07
C PRO A 92 -1.65 -3.13 -1.04
N PHE A 93 -2.40 -3.92 -1.80
CA PHE A 93 -3.26 -3.41 -2.85
C PHE A 93 -4.51 -4.25 -3.04
N VAL A 94 -5.55 -3.61 -3.59
CA VAL A 94 -6.80 -4.24 -4.00
C VAL A 94 -7.18 -3.77 -5.41
N GLY A 95 -7.96 -4.57 -6.12
CA GLY A 95 -8.39 -4.17 -7.45
C GLY A 95 -9.51 -5.03 -8.02
N GLY A 96 -10.03 -4.57 -9.14
CA GLY A 96 -11.00 -5.29 -9.96
C GLY A 96 -10.56 -5.30 -11.41
N TYR A 97 -10.94 -6.33 -12.16
CA TYR A 97 -10.62 -6.42 -13.58
C TYR A 97 -11.74 -7.04 -14.40
N VAL A 98 -11.74 -6.67 -15.68
CA VAL A 98 -12.53 -7.30 -16.72
C VAL A 98 -11.58 -7.77 -17.80
N ALA A 99 -11.75 -9.01 -18.25
CA ALA A 99 -11.07 -9.53 -19.44
C ALA A 99 -12.10 -10.11 -20.39
N ALA A 100 -11.95 -9.86 -21.66
CA ALA A 100 -12.86 -10.30 -22.70
C ALA A 100 -12.11 -10.91 -23.89
N THR A 101 -12.65 -11.99 -24.47
CA THR A 101 -12.16 -12.55 -25.73
C THR A 101 -13.28 -12.73 -26.71
N TYR A 102 -13.01 -12.45 -27.99
CA TYR A 102 -13.92 -12.70 -29.12
C TYR A 102 -13.13 -13.35 -30.24
N GLY A 103 -13.39 -14.64 -30.49
CA GLY A 103 -12.55 -15.40 -31.39
C GLY A 103 -11.10 -15.40 -30.94
N ARG A 104 -10.25 -14.72 -31.72
CA ARG A 104 -8.81 -14.54 -31.43
C ARG A 104 -8.43 -13.17 -30.89
N PHE A 105 -9.38 -12.27 -30.78
CA PHE A 105 -9.21 -10.97 -30.15
C PHE A 105 -9.31 -11.09 -28.63
N PHE A 106 -8.50 -10.34 -27.90
CA PHE A 106 -8.59 -10.22 -26.46
C PHE A 106 -8.43 -8.76 -26.02
N ALA A 107 -9.07 -8.41 -24.92
CA ALA A 107 -8.90 -7.12 -24.26
C ALA A 107 -9.08 -7.29 -22.75
N ASP A 108 -8.39 -6.46 -21.98
CA ASP A 108 -8.52 -6.39 -20.53
C ASP A 108 -8.49 -4.94 -20.02
N LEU A 109 -9.13 -4.76 -18.89
CA LEU A 109 -9.12 -3.54 -18.10
C LEU A 109 -8.97 -3.93 -16.63
N MET A 110 -8.04 -3.31 -15.92
CA MET A 110 -7.86 -3.47 -14.48
C MET A 110 -7.79 -2.10 -13.80
N VAL A 111 -8.50 -1.97 -12.70
CA VAL A 111 -8.40 -0.83 -11.78
C VAL A 111 -7.84 -1.34 -10.46
N ARG A 112 -6.81 -0.69 -9.93
CA ARG A 112 -6.14 -1.10 -8.71
C ARG A 112 -5.86 0.11 -7.84
N GLU A 113 -6.04 -0.04 -6.54
CA GLU A 113 -5.63 0.91 -5.51
C GLU A 113 -4.48 0.33 -4.69
N ASP A 114 -3.43 1.11 -4.56
CA ASP A 114 -2.18 0.78 -3.88
C ASP A 114 -2.02 1.66 -2.64
N PHE A 115 -1.68 1.06 -1.50
CA PHE A 115 -1.45 1.76 -0.23
C PHE A 115 0.02 1.64 0.13
N PHE A 116 0.75 2.74 -0.05
CA PHE A 116 2.18 2.76 0.18
C PHE A 116 2.48 3.12 1.63
N ASN A 117 3.22 2.27 2.30
CA ASN A 117 3.78 2.52 3.60
C ASN A 117 5.31 2.45 3.46
N ALA A 118 5.93 3.60 3.46
CA ALA A 118 7.37 3.70 3.24
C ALA A 118 8.09 4.18 4.49
N SER A 119 9.32 3.74 4.64
CA SER A 119 10.25 4.19 5.67
C SER A 119 11.56 4.60 5.01
N MET A 120 11.89 5.88 5.06
CA MET A 120 13.07 6.44 4.42
C MET A 120 14.12 6.85 5.44
N SER A 121 15.37 6.49 5.21
CA SER A 121 16.51 6.85 6.07
C SER A 121 17.74 7.22 5.26
N ASN A 122 18.59 8.06 5.83
CA ASN A 122 19.92 8.36 5.30
C ASN A 122 20.91 8.60 6.45
N PRO A 123 21.68 7.57 6.84
CA PRO A 123 22.64 7.70 7.94
C PRO A 123 23.74 8.73 7.67
N THR A 124 24.12 8.95 6.41
CA THR A 124 25.17 9.92 6.04
C THR A 124 24.78 11.36 6.38
N PHE A 125 23.49 11.68 6.24
CA PHE A 125 22.94 12.99 6.60
C PHE A 125 22.25 12.99 7.97
N GLY A 126 22.47 11.96 8.78
CA GLY A 126 21.85 11.83 10.10
C GLY A 126 20.31 11.80 10.04
N ILE A 127 19.74 11.36 8.91
CA ILE A 127 18.30 11.25 8.74
C ILE A 127 17.86 9.91 9.31
N PRO A 128 17.11 9.89 10.43
CA PRO A 128 16.59 8.66 11.00
C PRO A 128 15.51 8.08 10.09
N SER A 129 15.10 6.84 10.37
CA SER A 129 13.96 6.21 9.69
C SER A 129 12.71 7.08 9.81
N THR A 130 12.33 7.71 8.70
CA THR A 130 11.19 8.62 8.61
C THR A 130 10.07 7.92 7.84
N PRO A 131 8.91 7.68 8.46
CA PRO A 131 7.78 7.06 7.77
C PRO A 131 7.13 8.05 6.79
N VAL A 132 6.78 7.54 5.61
CA VAL A 132 6.11 8.29 4.54
C VAL A 132 4.95 7.45 4.03
N GLY A 133 3.73 7.99 4.14
CA GLY A 133 2.52 7.38 3.59
C GLY A 133 2.24 7.89 2.18
N ALA A 134 1.66 7.03 1.35
CA ALA A 134 1.07 7.44 0.09
C ALA A 134 -0.05 6.48 -0.33
N HIS A 135 -0.94 6.93 -1.18
CA HIS A 135 -1.94 6.07 -1.81
C HIS A 135 -2.00 6.36 -3.30
N GLY A 136 -2.24 5.33 -4.08
CA GLY A 136 -2.24 5.43 -5.54
C GLY A 136 -3.38 4.66 -6.17
N VAL A 137 -3.93 5.21 -7.24
CA VAL A 137 -4.89 4.52 -8.08
C VAL A 137 -4.25 4.30 -9.44
N SER A 138 -4.40 3.09 -9.98
CA SER A 138 -3.92 2.75 -11.31
C SER A 138 -5.02 2.12 -12.15
N VAL A 139 -5.04 2.47 -13.43
CA VAL A 139 -5.89 1.89 -14.45
C VAL A 139 -5.00 1.34 -15.54
N SER A 140 -5.09 0.05 -15.83
CA SER A 140 -4.36 -0.57 -16.93
C SER A 140 -5.33 -1.22 -17.91
N THR A 141 -5.06 -1.04 -19.19
CA THR A 141 -5.82 -1.68 -20.26
C THR A 141 -4.88 -2.26 -21.29
N SER A 142 -5.27 -3.38 -21.90
CA SER A 142 -4.58 -3.91 -23.06
C SER A 142 -5.55 -4.54 -24.04
N ALA A 143 -5.14 -4.61 -25.30
CA ALA A 143 -5.87 -5.32 -26.34
C ALA A 143 -4.87 -5.92 -27.34
N GLY A 144 -5.26 -7.05 -27.93
CA GLY A 144 -4.40 -7.74 -28.89
C GLY A 144 -5.16 -8.79 -29.70
N TYR A 145 -4.43 -9.39 -30.62
CA TYR A 145 -4.96 -10.42 -31.50
C TYR A 145 -4.00 -11.59 -31.63
N ASN A 146 -4.50 -12.81 -31.46
CA ASN A 146 -3.72 -14.03 -31.58
C ASN A 146 -3.80 -14.59 -33.00
N PHE A 147 -2.70 -14.54 -33.74
CA PHE A 147 -2.54 -15.15 -35.05
C PHE A 147 -2.03 -16.58 -34.88
N ALA A 148 -2.86 -17.57 -35.23
CA ALA A 148 -2.38 -18.95 -35.34
C ALA A 148 -1.56 -19.11 -36.61
N LEU A 149 -0.37 -19.67 -36.45
CA LEU A 149 0.55 -20.00 -37.54
C LEU A 149 0.61 -21.50 -37.74
N ALA A 150 1.36 -21.95 -38.77
CA ALA A 150 1.56 -23.37 -39.03
C ALA A 150 2.28 -24.07 -37.86
N ASN A 151 2.08 -25.38 -37.71
CA ASN A 151 2.75 -26.24 -36.72
C ASN A 151 2.54 -25.79 -35.25
N ASN A 152 1.32 -25.38 -34.90
CA ASN A 152 0.92 -24.95 -33.56
C ASN A 152 1.67 -23.69 -33.02
N TRP A 153 2.35 -22.96 -33.91
CA TRP A 153 2.91 -21.68 -33.58
C TRP A 153 1.85 -20.60 -33.54
N PHE A 154 2.11 -19.57 -32.72
CA PHE A 154 1.26 -18.37 -32.66
C PHE A 154 2.10 -17.10 -32.57
N MET A 155 1.50 -16.01 -32.99
CA MET A 155 2.03 -14.66 -32.87
C MET A 155 0.93 -13.74 -32.36
N GLU A 156 1.24 -12.90 -31.37
CA GLU A 156 0.26 -12.11 -30.62
C GLU A 156 0.76 -10.68 -30.45
N PRO A 157 0.50 -9.80 -31.43
CA PRO A 157 0.67 -8.37 -31.23
C PRO A 157 -0.37 -7.84 -30.24
N SER A 158 0.05 -6.92 -29.37
CA SER A 158 -0.83 -6.24 -28.43
C SER A 158 -0.36 -4.83 -28.14
N ALA A 159 -1.31 -3.96 -27.80
CA ALA A 159 -1.07 -2.63 -27.29
C ALA A 159 -1.70 -2.49 -25.90
N GLY A 160 -1.13 -1.66 -25.06
CA GLY A 160 -1.65 -1.40 -23.72
C GLY A 160 -1.32 0.01 -23.25
N PHE A 161 -2.07 0.45 -22.26
CA PHE A 161 -1.88 1.74 -21.61
C PHE A 161 -2.06 1.58 -20.11
N ILE A 162 -1.19 2.21 -19.34
CA ILE A 162 -1.24 2.24 -17.87
C ILE A 162 -1.26 3.71 -17.45
N TRP A 163 -2.32 4.10 -16.79
CA TRP A 163 -2.41 5.38 -16.11
C TRP A 163 -2.40 5.16 -14.61
N SER A 164 -1.61 5.94 -13.89
CA SER A 164 -1.64 5.92 -12.43
C SER A 164 -1.41 7.30 -11.84
N THR A 165 -1.98 7.53 -10.68
CA THR A 165 -1.70 8.70 -9.86
C THR A 165 -1.42 8.26 -8.43
N THR A 166 -0.38 8.81 -7.82
CA THR A 166 0.02 8.53 -6.44
C THR A 166 0.12 9.83 -5.68
N LYS A 167 -0.65 9.95 -4.62
CA LYS A 167 -0.63 11.06 -3.69
C LYS A 167 0.22 10.72 -2.48
N VAL A 168 1.32 11.44 -2.32
CA VAL A 168 2.22 11.30 -1.17
C VAL A 168 1.75 12.21 -0.05
N ASP A 169 1.63 11.68 1.15
CA ASP A 169 1.31 12.48 2.33
C ASP A 169 2.44 13.46 2.62
N ASN A 170 2.10 14.67 3.04
CA ASN A 170 3.11 15.62 3.51
C ASN A 170 3.82 15.06 4.73
N PHE A 171 5.12 15.16 4.76
CA PHE A 171 5.93 14.67 5.87
C PHE A 171 7.02 15.67 6.24
N SER A 172 7.56 15.54 7.45
CA SER A 172 8.68 16.33 7.89
C SER A 172 9.88 15.44 8.12
N GLN A 173 11.02 15.90 7.64
CA GLN A 173 12.30 15.21 7.78
C GLN A 173 13.26 16.05 8.61
N GLN A 174 13.99 15.38 9.50
CA GLN A 174 15.10 16.01 10.23
C GLN A 174 16.41 15.41 9.75
N GLY A 175 17.39 16.26 9.57
CA GLY A 175 18.75 15.85 9.25
C GLY A 175 19.76 16.76 9.94
N SER A 176 20.93 16.21 10.25
CA SER A 176 22.06 16.98 10.73
C SER A 176 23.29 16.64 9.89
N ALA A 177 23.86 17.62 9.22
CA ALA A 177 25.21 17.50 8.69
C ALA A 177 26.20 17.89 9.78
N ALA A 178 27.41 17.31 9.77
CA ALA A 178 28.43 17.58 10.77
C ALA A 178 28.67 19.10 10.92
N GLY A 179 28.40 19.64 12.10
CA GLY A 179 28.60 21.05 12.43
C GLY A 179 27.41 21.99 12.19
N THR A 180 26.23 21.48 11.75
CA THR A 180 25.02 22.28 11.57
C THR A 180 23.92 21.88 12.55
N SER A 181 23.09 22.86 12.95
CA SER A 181 21.91 22.62 13.78
C SER A 181 20.90 21.71 13.07
N ILE A 182 20.20 20.89 13.84
CA ILE A 182 19.10 20.05 13.36
C ILE A 182 18.01 20.97 12.81
N THR A 183 17.73 20.84 11.52
CA THR A 183 16.64 21.59 10.87
C THR A 183 15.50 20.63 10.54
N SER A 184 14.28 21.01 10.88
CA SER A 184 13.08 20.31 10.43
C SER A 184 12.71 20.85 9.05
N THR A 185 12.60 19.96 8.08
CA THR A 185 12.21 20.31 6.71
C THR A 185 10.85 19.67 6.42
N ALA A 186 9.84 20.50 6.15
CA ALA A 186 8.56 20.05 5.66
C ALA A 186 8.66 19.73 4.16
N ILE A 187 8.24 18.56 3.76
CA ILE A 187 8.29 18.09 2.37
C ILE A 187 6.87 17.85 1.90
N SER A 188 6.53 18.41 0.75
CA SER A 188 5.29 18.15 0.04
C SER A 188 5.60 17.79 -1.42
N THR A 189 4.85 16.84 -1.95
CA THR A 189 4.99 16.38 -3.32
C THR A 189 3.66 16.61 -4.03
N SER A 190 3.68 17.13 -5.25
CA SER A 190 2.50 17.12 -6.10
C SER A 190 2.10 15.69 -6.41
N ASP A 191 0.85 15.47 -6.81
CA ASP A 191 0.40 14.15 -7.23
C ASP A 191 1.31 13.61 -8.34
N ILE A 192 1.86 12.41 -8.12
CA ILE A 192 2.78 11.76 -9.05
C ILE A 192 1.93 10.99 -10.07
N THR A 193 1.73 11.57 -11.24
CA THR A 193 1.01 10.91 -12.35
C THR A 193 2.00 10.17 -13.24
N SER A 194 1.64 8.98 -13.71
CA SER A 194 2.39 8.20 -14.69
C SER A 194 1.45 7.71 -15.79
N GLU A 195 1.90 7.82 -17.05
CA GLU A 195 1.15 7.51 -18.26
C GLU A 195 2.03 6.69 -19.19
N ILE A 196 1.90 5.34 -19.11
CA ILE A 196 2.80 4.44 -19.84
C ILE A 196 2.05 3.75 -20.98
N GLY A 197 2.46 4.00 -22.20
CA GLY A 197 2.06 3.23 -23.37
C GLY A 197 2.95 2.02 -23.57
N ARG A 198 2.36 0.91 -24.03
CA ARG A 198 3.06 -0.34 -24.34
C ARG A 198 2.67 -0.86 -25.70
N LEU A 199 3.66 -1.25 -26.49
CA LEU A 199 3.49 -2.11 -27.68
C LEU A 199 4.27 -3.40 -27.43
N SER A 200 3.65 -4.55 -27.74
CA SER A 200 4.23 -5.86 -27.47
C SER A 200 3.97 -6.84 -28.59
N LEU A 201 4.96 -7.67 -28.86
CA LEU A 201 4.83 -8.82 -29.75
C LEU A 201 5.26 -10.06 -28.97
N ARG A 202 4.34 -11.01 -28.81
CA ARG A 202 4.55 -12.32 -28.18
C ARG A 202 4.49 -13.41 -29.24
N GLY A 203 5.41 -14.35 -29.20
CA GLY A 203 5.39 -15.53 -30.06
C GLY A 203 5.67 -16.79 -29.25
N GLY A 204 5.13 -17.91 -29.69
CA GLY A 204 5.32 -19.18 -29.01
C GLY A 204 4.73 -20.34 -29.80
N THR A 205 4.79 -21.52 -29.18
CA THR A 205 4.20 -22.74 -29.75
C THR A 205 3.44 -23.51 -28.69
N THR A 206 2.49 -24.32 -29.12
CA THR A 206 1.74 -25.23 -28.25
C THR A 206 2.20 -26.66 -28.47
N ILE A 207 2.67 -27.31 -27.42
CA ILE A 207 3.16 -28.69 -27.42
C ILE A 207 2.20 -29.54 -26.59
N GLU A 208 1.46 -30.41 -27.27
CA GLU A 208 0.52 -31.31 -26.62
C GLU A 208 1.24 -32.59 -26.14
N SER A 209 1.03 -32.97 -24.90
CA SER A 209 1.44 -34.25 -24.32
C SER A 209 0.23 -34.91 -23.68
N ALA A 210 0.31 -36.19 -23.37
CA ALA A 210 -0.81 -36.96 -22.83
C ALA A 210 -1.49 -36.32 -21.61
N ASN A 211 -0.72 -35.71 -20.71
CA ASN A 211 -1.23 -35.17 -19.45
C ASN A 211 -1.13 -33.64 -19.34
N VAL A 212 -0.27 -33.00 -20.12
CA VAL A 212 0.00 -31.55 -20.00
C VAL A 212 0.15 -30.94 -21.38
N THR A 213 -0.52 -29.84 -21.61
CA THR A 213 -0.30 -28.98 -22.78
C THR A 213 0.63 -27.84 -22.37
N TRP A 214 1.82 -27.83 -22.99
CA TRP A 214 2.85 -26.82 -22.72
C TRP A 214 2.83 -25.70 -23.74
N GLN A 215 3.09 -24.49 -23.29
CA GLN A 215 3.17 -23.31 -24.15
C GLN A 215 4.41 -22.48 -23.80
N PRO A 216 5.59 -22.83 -24.34
CA PRO A 216 6.75 -21.96 -24.32
C PRO A 216 6.51 -20.73 -25.17
N PHE A 217 6.95 -19.55 -24.67
CA PHE A 217 6.79 -18.29 -25.38
C PHE A 217 7.95 -17.33 -25.10
N ALA A 218 8.14 -16.40 -26.02
CA ALA A 218 8.97 -15.23 -25.84
C ALA A 218 8.19 -13.98 -26.23
N SER A 219 8.55 -12.84 -25.66
CA SER A 219 7.96 -11.56 -26.06
C SER A 219 8.96 -10.42 -26.03
N VAL A 220 8.73 -9.45 -26.90
CA VAL A 220 9.44 -8.17 -26.93
C VAL A 220 8.39 -7.07 -26.78
N SER A 221 8.65 -6.13 -25.88
CA SER A 221 7.76 -5.01 -25.63
C SER A 221 8.55 -3.71 -25.57
N VAL A 222 7.95 -2.64 -26.03
CA VAL A 222 8.45 -1.27 -25.87
C VAL A 222 7.46 -0.51 -25.01
N PHE A 223 8.00 0.18 -24.02
CA PHE A 223 7.24 1.04 -23.12
C PHE A 223 7.72 2.49 -23.27
N HIS A 224 6.80 3.41 -23.14
CA HIS A 224 7.10 4.85 -23.14
C HIS A 224 6.26 5.57 -22.09
N GLU A 225 6.93 6.33 -21.23
CA GLU A 225 6.30 7.21 -20.24
C GLU A 225 6.04 8.57 -20.84
N PHE A 226 4.76 8.98 -20.90
CA PHE A 226 4.30 10.24 -21.47
C PHE A 226 4.15 11.37 -20.43
N ALA A 227 4.03 11.01 -19.13
CA ALA A 227 3.86 12.00 -18.08
C ALA A 227 5.08 12.92 -17.94
N GLY A 228 4.83 14.16 -17.57
CA GLY A 228 5.85 15.15 -17.26
C GLY A 228 6.66 14.82 -15.99
N ALA A 229 7.66 15.64 -15.70
CA ALA A 229 8.49 15.49 -14.50
C ALA A 229 7.64 15.48 -13.21
N ALA A 230 8.14 14.78 -12.19
CA ALA A 230 7.52 14.79 -10.86
C ALA A 230 8.03 15.99 -10.07
N GLU A 231 7.12 16.74 -9.48
CA GLU A 231 7.43 17.96 -8.76
C GLU A 231 7.32 17.77 -7.25
N SER A 232 8.25 18.35 -6.50
CA SER A 232 8.23 18.36 -5.05
C SER A 232 8.75 19.67 -4.50
N SER A 233 8.30 20.04 -3.31
CA SER A 233 8.78 21.21 -2.58
C SER A 233 9.20 20.83 -1.16
N ALA A 234 10.26 21.44 -0.70
CA ALA A 234 10.77 21.31 0.65
C ALA A 234 10.92 22.70 1.27
N GLN A 235 10.44 22.85 2.50
CA GLN A 235 10.56 24.10 3.25
C GLN A 235 11.15 23.83 4.62
N SER A 236 12.24 24.53 4.93
CA SER A 236 12.93 24.46 6.21
C SER A 236 13.03 25.85 6.82
N ASN A 237 12.65 25.96 8.08
CA ASN A 237 12.92 27.14 8.90
C ASN A 237 14.16 26.84 9.74
N SER A 238 15.32 27.24 9.25
CA SER A 238 16.59 27.08 9.97
C SER A 238 16.77 28.22 10.99
N ALA A 239 17.12 27.88 12.18
CA ALA A 239 17.64 28.89 13.13
C ALA A 239 19.07 29.24 12.75
N ALA A 240 19.23 30.42 12.23
CA ALA A 240 20.47 31.17 12.29
C ALA A 240 21.56 30.93 11.24
N LEU A 241 21.60 31.81 10.25
CA LEU A 241 22.87 32.21 9.64
C LEU A 241 23.56 33.21 10.57
N GLY A 242 24.78 32.90 11.03
CA GLY A 242 25.57 33.81 11.83
C GLY A 242 26.20 34.90 10.95
N VAL A 243 25.87 36.16 11.18
CA VAL A 243 26.58 37.29 10.58
C VAL A 243 27.52 37.86 11.62
N THR A 244 28.82 37.91 11.33
CA THR A 244 29.83 38.47 12.20
C THR A 244 29.99 39.95 11.87
N THR A 245 29.57 40.83 12.77
CA THR A 245 29.86 42.26 12.69
C THR A 245 31.02 42.58 13.64
N SER A 246 32.10 43.13 13.13
CA SER A 246 33.17 43.68 13.97
C SER A 246 32.93 45.16 14.16
N THR A 247 32.80 45.58 15.40
CA THR A 247 32.78 46.99 15.77
C THR A 247 34.13 47.33 16.43
N THR A 248 34.79 48.31 15.88
CA THR A 248 36.00 48.87 16.47
C THR A 248 35.60 50.09 17.30
N ALA A 249 35.76 50.01 18.62
CA ALA A 249 35.53 51.15 19.49
C ALA A 249 36.88 51.59 20.07
N THR A 250 37.18 52.83 19.95
CA THR A 250 38.31 53.47 20.65
C THR A 250 37.81 54.11 21.94
N LEU A 251 38.25 53.59 23.07
CA LEU A 251 37.78 54.02 24.37
C LEU A 251 38.52 55.25 24.93
N CYS A 252 39.64 55.65 24.32
CA CYS A 252 40.40 56.85 24.72
C CYS A 252 41.34 57.33 23.57
N PRO A 253 41.68 58.61 23.47
CA PRO A 253 42.69 59.06 22.55
C PRO A 253 44.05 58.43 22.86
N GLY A 254 44.62 57.68 21.95
CA GLY A 254 45.90 57.00 22.10
C GLY A 254 45.83 55.53 22.58
N CYS A 255 44.66 54.94 22.85
CA CYS A 255 44.50 53.53 23.18
C CYS A 255 44.42 52.65 21.89
N PRO A 256 44.95 51.41 21.94
CA PRO A 256 44.78 50.51 20.80
C PRO A 256 43.32 50.19 20.59
N PRO A 257 42.86 50.02 19.31
CA PRO A 257 41.48 49.73 19.02
C PRO A 257 41.08 48.36 19.59
N ILE A 258 39.98 48.34 20.35
CA ILE A 258 39.38 47.11 20.82
C ILE A 258 38.41 46.60 19.71
N THR A 259 38.77 45.50 19.09
CA THR A 259 37.91 44.84 18.11
C THR A 259 37.01 43.85 18.84
N THR A 260 35.75 44.16 18.98
CA THR A 260 34.74 43.23 19.49
C THR A 260 34.03 42.56 18.30
N THR A 261 34.16 41.27 18.19
CA THR A 261 33.42 40.47 17.20
C THR A 261 32.09 40.07 17.81
N LYS A 262 30.99 40.63 17.35
CA LYS A 262 29.65 40.24 17.75
C LYS A 262 29.05 39.36 16.64
N THR A 263 28.80 38.09 16.93
CA THR A 263 28.05 37.20 16.05
C THR A 263 26.57 37.35 16.34
N THR A 264 25.81 37.84 15.39
CA THR A 264 24.36 37.96 15.49
C THR A 264 23.75 36.85 14.64
N LEU A 265 22.88 36.04 15.23
CA LEU A 265 22.19 34.95 14.58
C LEU A 265 20.85 35.48 14.07
N PHE A 266 20.58 35.31 12.76
CA PHE A 266 19.32 35.72 12.13
C PHE A 266 18.55 34.44 11.71
N PRO A 267 17.24 34.38 11.93
CA PRO A 267 16.43 33.27 11.42
C PRO A 267 16.48 33.27 9.89
N ALA A 268 16.71 32.10 9.31
CA ALA A 268 16.70 31.91 7.87
C ALA A 268 15.63 30.89 7.49
N SER A 269 14.90 31.12 6.40
CA SER A 269 14.05 30.14 5.75
C SER A 269 14.69 29.68 4.47
N VAL A 270 14.63 28.37 4.22
CA VAL A 270 15.11 27.75 2.99
C VAL A 270 13.91 27.07 2.33
N SER A 271 13.62 27.45 1.10
CA SER A 271 12.65 26.78 0.26
C SER A 271 13.34 26.16 -0.94
N GLN A 272 12.98 24.92 -1.25
CA GLN A 272 13.48 24.19 -2.40
C GLN A 272 12.32 23.69 -3.22
N GLN A 273 12.37 23.92 -4.53
CA GLN A 273 11.49 23.31 -5.51
C GLN A 273 12.32 22.38 -6.36
N SER A 274 11.82 21.17 -6.58
CA SER A 274 12.53 20.11 -7.29
C SER A 274 11.65 19.48 -8.35
N SER A 275 12.23 19.22 -9.52
CA SER A 275 11.60 18.58 -10.66
C SER A 275 12.44 17.37 -11.05
N THR A 276 11.86 16.16 -10.99
CA THR A 276 12.54 14.89 -11.22
C THR A 276 12.09 14.27 -12.54
N SER A 277 13.06 13.91 -13.40
CA SER A 277 12.81 13.28 -14.69
C SER A 277 12.16 11.91 -14.56
N ARG A 278 11.42 11.51 -15.61
CA ARG A 278 10.76 10.21 -15.73
C ARG A 278 11.67 9.15 -16.34
N ILE A 279 11.17 7.91 -16.29
CA ILE A 279 11.87 6.73 -16.79
C ILE A 279 12.10 6.76 -18.32
N GLY A 280 11.18 7.41 -19.08
CA GLY A 280 11.26 7.55 -20.53
C GLY A 280 10.92 6.25 -21.27
N THR A 281 11.66 5.97 -22.35
CA THR A 281 11.44 4.80 -23.21
C THR A 281 12.36 3.64 -22.79
N TYR A 282 11.81 2.43 -22.73
CA TYR A 282 12.59 1.22 -22.45
C TYR A 282 12.01 0.00 -23.15
N GLY A 283 12.86 -0.99 -23.39
CA GLY A 283 12.53 -2.31 -23.89
C GLY A 283 12.30 -3.30 -22.76
N GLN A 284 11.45 -4.30 -22.97
CA GLN A 284 11.34 -5.47 -22.11
C GLN A 284 11.36 -6.74 -22.97
N TYR A 285 12.22 -7.65 -22.59
CA TYR A 285 12.41 -8.95 -23.24
C TYR A 285 11.98 -10.01 -22.24
N SER A 286 11.07 -10.89 -22.66
CA SER A 286 10.51 -11.90 -21.77
C SER A 286 10.61 -13.29 -22.37
N ILE A 287 10.91 -14.26 -21.52
CA ILE A 287 10.77 -15.68 -21.83
C ILE A 287 9.91 -16.35 -20.78
N GLY A 288 9.09 -17.30 -21.18
CA GLY A 288 8.21 -17.97 -20.23
C GLY A 288 7.71 -19.31 -20.75
N LEU A 289 7.14 -20.03 -19.81
CA LEU A 289 6.50 -21.32 -20.03
C LEU A 289 5.18 -21.33 -19.29
N ALA A 290 4.10 -21.63 -19.98
CA ALA A 290 2.82 -21.97 -19.39
C ALA A 290 2.52 -23.46 -19.58
N GLY A 291 1.76 -24.04 -18.66
CA GLY A 291 1.34 -25.42 -18.71
C GLY A 291 -0.09 -25.58 -18.23
N VAL A 292 -0.90 -26.31 -18.97
CA VAL A 292 -2.25 -26.70 -18.58
C VAL A 292 -2.26 -28.20 -18.34
N ILE A 293 -2.66 -28.63 -17.14
CA ILE A 293 -2.86 -30.05 -16.85
C ILE A 293 -4.21 -30.46 -17.45
N ASN A 294 -4.16 -31.31 -18.48
CA ASN A 294 -5.32 -31.68 -19.27
C ASN A 294 -6.43 -32.27 -18.40
N ASN A 295 -7.67 -31.87 -18.63
CA ASN A 295 -8.87 -32.34 -17.93
C ASN A 295 -8.92 -32.07 -16.41
N THR A 296 -8.10 -31.15 -15.89
CA THR A 296 -8.10 -30.85 -14.44
C THR A 296 -8.48 -29.42 -14.08
N GLY A 297 -8.41 -28.50 -15.04
CA GLY A 297 -8.61 -27.06 -14.80
C GLY A 297 -7.40 -26.34 -14.20
N TRP A 298 -6.30 -27.03 -13.93
CA TRP A 298 -5.07 -26.41 -13.44
C TRP A 298 -4.23 -25.83 -14.56
N LEU A 299 -3.81 -24.59 -14.39
CA LEU A 299 -2.86 -23.90 -15.24
C LEU A 299 -1.75 -23.32 -14.36
N GLY A 300 -0.51 -23.45 -14.79
CA GLY A 300 0.65 -22.81 -14.16
C GLY A 300 1.47 -22.07 -15.18
N PHE A 301 2.23 -21.06 -14.76
CA PHE A 301 3.18 -20.37 -15.60
C PHE A 301 4.39 -19.89 -14.82
N VAL A 302 5.49 -19.74 -15.51
CA VAL A 302 6.69 -19.03 -15.08
C VAL A 302 7.13 -18.09 -16.20
N ARG A 303 7.63 -16.91 -15.85
CA ARG A 303 8.14 -15.92 -16.80
C ARG A 303 9.26 -15.11 -16.17
N VAL A 304 10.29 -14.85 -16.95
CA VAL A 304 11.38 -13.94 -16.60
C VAL A 304 11.40 -12.80 -17.61
N ASP A 305 11.48 -11.60 -17.10
CA ASP A 305 11.50 -10.35 -17.86
C ASP A 305 12.84 -9.65 -17.62
N TYR A 306 13.49 -9.21 -18.68
CA TYR A 306 14.63 -8.30 -18.63
C TYR A 306 14.21 -6.95 -19.20
N ARG A 307 14.44 -5.89 -18.46
CA ARG A 307 14.17 -4.51 -18.87
C ARG A 307 15.46 -3.80 -19.16
N ASP A 308 15.48 -3.02 -20.24
CA ASP A 308 16.63 -2.24 -20.65
C ASP A 308 16.23 -0.92 -21.31
N GLY A 309 16.87 0.15 -20.87
CA GLY A 309 16.66 1.50 -21.38
C GLY A 309 17.66 2.48 -20.79
N SER A 310 17.66 3.73 -21.26
CA SER A 310 18.60 4.76 -20.79
C SER A 310 18.50 5.03 -19.28
N ASN A 311 17.29 4.87 -18.73
CA ASN A 311 16.97 5.22 -17.34
C ASN A 311 16.44 4.03 -16.52
N VAL A 312 16.44 2.81 -17.08
CA VAL A 312 15.99 1.62 -16.38
C VAL A 312 16.73 0.38 -16.87
N ASN A 313 17.11 -0.48 -15.91
CA ASN A 313 17.69 -1.78 -16.19
C ASN A 313 17.29 -2.74 -15.06
N GLY A 314 16.98 -3.99 -15.37
CA GLY A 314 16.71 -4.96 -14.31
C GLY A 314 15.99 -6.23 -14.76
N TRP A 315 15.82 -7.14 -13.81
CA TRP A 315 15.21 -8.45 -13.97
C TRP A 315 13.97 -8.60 -13.10
N VAL A 316 12.93 -9.21 -13.64
CA VAL A 316 11.69 -9.50 -12.91
C VAL A 316 11.27 -10.94 -13.20
N GLY A 317 11.11 -11.73 -12.15
CA GLY A 317 10.53 -13.07 -12.20
C GLY A 317 9.05 -13.05 -11.85
N ASN A 318 8.25 -13.83 -12.56
CA ASN A 318 6.84 -14.03 -12.29
C ASN A 318 6.52 -15.52 -12.35
N ALA A 319 5.78 -16.03 -11.38
CA ALA A 319 5.26 -17.39 -11.40
C ALA A 319 3.85 -17.42 -10.82
N GLY A 320 2.99 -18.27 -11.34
CA GLY A 320 1.64 -18.35 -10.81
C GLY A 320 0.93 -19.64 -11.19
N ILE A 321 -0.13 -19.91 -10.45
CA ILE A 321 -1.04 -21.02 -10.70
C ILE A 321 -2.47 -20.48 -10.73
N ARG A 322 -3.28 -21.06 -11.60
CA ARG A 322 -4.71 -20.78 -11.72
C ARG A 322 -5.48 -22.09 -11.69
N TYR A 323 -6.57 -22.11 -10.97
CA TYR A 323 -7.54 -23.18 -11.05
C TYR A 323 -8.83 -22.66 -11.67
N GLN A 324 -9.22 -23.28 -12.80
CA GLN A 324 -10.45 -22.95 -13.52
C GLN A 324 -11.52 -24.00 -13.21
N PHE A 325 -12.60 -23.56 -12.60
CA PHE A 325 -13.77 -24.39 -12.36
C PHE A 325 -14.61 -24.39 -13.64
N THR A 326 -14.58 -25.47 -14.42
CA THR A 326 -15.49 -25.67 -15.56
C THR A 326 -16.58 -26.67 -15.18
N PRO A 327 -17.79 -26.59 -15.79
CA PRO A 327 -18.82 -27.59 -15.57
C PRO A 327 -18.33 -29.02 -15.87
N GLU A 328 -17.41 -29.19 -16.80
CA GLU A 328 -16.86 -30.47 -17.21
C GLU A 328 -15.86 -31.05 -16.21
N THR A 329 -15.01 -30.19 -15.62
CA THR A 329 -14.10 -30.61 -14.52
C THR A 329 -14.87 -30.98 -13.26
N ILE A 330 -16.04 -30.41 -13.06
CA ILE A 330 -16.93 -30.75 -11.94
C ILE A 330 -17.61 -32.11 -12.21
N ALA A 331 -18.02 -32.39 -13.44
CA ALA A 331 -18.59 -33.66 -13.82
C ALA A 331 -17.59 -34.83 -13.72
N ALA A 332 -16.30 -34.58 -13.99
CA ALA A 332 -15.23 -35.58 -13.87
C ALA A 332 -14.89 -35.94 -12.41
N LEU A 333 -15.21 -35.08 -11.45
CA LEU A 333 -15.04 -35.33 -10.01
C LEU A 333 -16.22 -36.10 -9.37
N MET A 334 -17.32 -36.33 -10.13
CA MET A 334 -18.45 -37.14 -9.68
C MET A 334 -18.28 -38.59 -10.13
N PRO A 335 -18.46 -39.60 -9.25
CA PRO A 335 -18.41 -41.00 -9.66
C PRO A 335 -19.54 -41.29 -10.64
N THR A 336 -19.20 -41.59 -11.92
CA THR A 336 -20.15 -42.00 -12.95
C THR A 336 -20.66 -43.41 -12.70
N LYS A 337 -21.91 -43.52 -12.29
CA LYS A 337 -22.71 -44.73 -12.54
C LYS A 337 -24.05 -44.31 -13.15
N ALA A 338 -24.16 -44.50 -14.43
CA ALA A 338 -25.33 -44.82 -15.25
C ALA A 338 -25.47 -44.02 -16.55
N PRO A 339 -26.17 -44.52 -17.57
CA PRO A 339 -26.07 -44.05 -18.94
C PRO A 339 -26.76 -42.72 -19.18
N VAL A 340 -26.12 -41.91 -20.01
CA VAL A 340 -26.51 -40.56 -20.40
C VAL A 340 -27.86 -40.55 -21.12
N LYS A 341 -28.84 -39.88 -20.55
CA LYS A 341 -29.91 -39.19 -21.29
C LYS A 341 -30.33 -37.94 -20.52
N ALA A 342 -30.24 -36.80 -21.18
CA ALA A 342 -30.56 -35.46 -20.74
C ALA A 342 -29.36 -34.66 -20.19
N VAL A 343 -29.19 -33.44 -20.74
CA VAL A 343 -28.31 -32.39 -20.21
C VAL A 343 -28.61 -32.23 -18.70
N PRO A 344 -27.66 -32.43 -17.81
CA PRO A 344 -27.94 -32.26 -16.39
C PRO A 344 -28.25 -30.79 -16.15
N VAL A 345 -29.47 -30.49 -15.79
CA VAL A 345 -29.81 -29.24 -15.11
C VAL A 345 -29.02 -29.27 -13.82
N VAL A 346 -27.99 -28.42 -13.71
CA VAL A 346 -27.21 -28.26 -12.47
C VAL A 346 -28.22 -27.88 -11.41
N ALA A 347 -28.47 -28.78 -10.44
CA ALA A 347 -29.37 -28.50 -9.33
C ALA A 347 -28.87 -27.24 -8.61
N PRO A 348 -29.73 -26.26 -8.37
CA PRO A 348 -29.34 -25.05 -7.67
C PRO A 348 -28.76 -25.42 -6.30
N VAL A 349 -27.61 -24.81 -5.98
CA VAL A 349 -26.97 -25.02 -4.67
C VAL A 349 -27.89 -24.48 -3.59
N ASN A 350 -28.19 -25.31 -2.59
CA ASN A 350 -28.87 -24.86 -1.39
C ASN A 350 -27.84 -24.33 -0.37
N TRP A 351 -27.88 -23.03 -0.13
CA TRP A 351 -26.99 -22.36 0.80
C TRP A 351 -27.47 -22.40 2.25
N THR A 352 -28.66 -22.93 2.51
CA THR A 352 -29.24 -23.03 3.87
C THR A 352 -28.43 -23.96 4.74
N GLY A 353 -28.11 -23.52 5.94
CA GLY A 353 -27.46 -24.32 6.98
C GLY A 353 -26.39 -23.57 7.75
N PHE A 354 -25.91 -24.20 8.81
CA PHE A 354 -24.73 -23.75 9.53
C PHE A 354 -23.47 -24.01 8.72
N TYR A 355 -22.50 -23.16 8.90
CA TYR A 355 -21.16 -23.35 8.34
C TYR A 355 -20.10 -22.89 9.34
N VAL A 356 -18.93 -23.49 9.22
CA VAL A 356 -17.71 -23.09 9.90
C VAL A 356 -16.59 -23.00 8.86
N GLY A 357 -15.71 -22.05 9.02
CA GLY A 357 -14.64 -21.84 8.05
C GLY A 357 -13.40 -21.20 8.65
N GLY A 358 -12.38 -21.14 7.83
CA GLY A 358 -11.17 -20.42 8.13
C GLY A 358 -10.83 -19.45 6.99
N PHE A 359 -10.15 -18.38 7.32
CA PHE A 359 -9.72 -17.37 6.36
C PHE A 359 -8.30 -16.89 6.63
N LEU A 360 -7.68 -16.39 5.58
CA LEU A 360 -6.45 -15.62 5.59
C LEU A 360 -6.67 -14.35 4.79
N GLY A 361 -5.91 -13.31 5.09
CA GLY A 361 -6.06 -12.06 4.36
C GLY A 361 -5.03 -11.02 4.71
N GLY A 362 -5.29 -9.82 4.23
CA GLY A 362 -4.56 -8.62 4.57
C GLY A 362 -5.52 -7.52 5.00
N ALA A 363 -5.06 -6.67 5.88
CA ALA A 363 -5.79 -5.51 6.30
C ALA A 363 -4.91 -4.26 6.23
N TYR A 364 -5.55 -3.14 5.92
CA TYR A 364 -4.92 -1.84 5.94
C TYR A 364 -5.90 -0.83 6.55
N GLY A 365 -5.37 0.20 7.18
CA GLY A 365 -6.20 1.17 7.83
C GLY A 365 -5.49 2.49 8.06
N ARG A 366 -6.23 3.44 8.57
CA ARG A 366 -5.74 4.75 8.95
C ARG A 366 -6.13 5.05 10.39
N SER A 367 -5.16 5.45 11.18
CA SER A 367 -5.38 5.86 12.56
C SER A 367 -5.10 7.37 12.69
N ASP A 368 -6.09 8.16 13.10
CA ASP A 368 -5.93 9.60 13.38
C ASP A 368 -5.62 9.78 14.88
N ILE A 369 -4.37 10.10 15.20
CA ILE A 369 -3.89 10.25 16.57
C ILE A 369 -3.73 11.73 16.90
N ARG A 370 -4.43 12.22 17.93
CA ARG A 370 -4.42 13.61 18.38
C ARG A 370 -4.29 13.70 19.90
N PHE A 371 -3.70 14.79 20.36
CA PHE A 371 -3.86 15.20 21.74
C PHE A 371 -5.22 15.89 21.95
N VAL A 372 -5.82 15.70 23.11
CA VAL A 372 -7.03 16.47 23.45
C VAL A 372 -6.67 17.95 23.59
N GLY A 373 -7.34 18.80 22.80
CA GLY A 373 -7.05 20.22 22.69
C GLY A 373 -6.39 20.64 21.39
N ASP A 374 -5.95 19.69 20.55
CA ASP A 374 -5.43 20.02 19.23
C ASP A 374 -6.58 20.46 18.30
N PRO A 375 -6.34 21.44 17.41
CA PRO A 375 -7.34 21.86 16.43
C PRO A 375 -7.72 20.72 15.49
N ALA A 376 -8.93 20.77 14.96
CA ALA A 376 -9.39 19.83 13.95
C ALA A 376 -8.45 19.86 12.72
N GLY A 377 -7.96 18.71 12.29
CA GLY A 377 -7.02 18.59 11.17
C GLY A 377 -5.54 18.57 11.55
N ALA A 378 -5.19 18.84 12.82
CA ALA A 378 -3.81 18.71 13.33
C ALA A 378 -3.40 17.25 13.59
N GLY A 379 -4.29 16.29 13.32
CA GLY A 379 -4.06 14.88 13.58
C GLY A 379 -2.97 14.28 12.69
N ASN A 380 -2.19 13.41 13.29
CA ASN A 380 -1.20 12.60 12.59
C ASN A 380 -1.83 11.27 12.25
N ASN A 381 -1.83 10.92 10.98
CA ASN A 381 -2.56 9.80 10.45
C ASN A 381 -1.61 8.69 9.97
N PRO A 382 -1.03 7.87 10.88
CA PRO A 382 -0.27 6.70 10.44
C PRO A 382 -1.19 5.74 9.70
N TRP A 383 -0.71 5.21 8.59
CA TRP A 383 -1.28 4.04 7.98
C TRP A 383 -0.88 2.81 8.77
N VAL A 384 -1.84 1.94 9.05
CA VAL A 384 -1.61 0.63 9.66
C VAL A 384 -1.91 -0.45 8.63
N PHE A 385 -1.07 -1.47 8.56
CA PHE A 385 -1.27 -2.59 7.65
C PHE A 385 -0.68 -3.87 8.26
N GLY A 386 -1.16 -5.00 7.78
CA GLY A 386 -0.68 -6.30 8.21
C GLY A 386 -1.46 -7.45 7.61
N GLY A 387 -0.98 -8.66 7.87
CA GLY A 387 -1.69 -9.87 7.59
C GLY A 387 -2.74 -10.17 8.66
N LEU A 388 -3.76 -10.92 8.30
CA LEU A 388 -4.74 -11.46 9.24
C LEU A 388 -5.08 -12.91 8.91
N GLY A 389 -5.48 -13.66 9.93
CA GLY A 389 -5.94 -15.03 9.75
C GLY A 389 -6.79 -15.47 10.92
N GLY A 390 -7.84 -16.23 10.63
CA GLY A 390 -8.80 -16.58 11.67
C GLY A 390 -9.84 -17.60 11.27
N GLY A 391 -10.88 -17.67 12.09
CA GLY A 391 -12.03 -18.53 11.90
C GLY A 391 -13.33 -17.76 11.82
N GLN A 392 -14.30 -18.38 11.20
CA GLN A 392 -15.66 -17.84 11.04
C GLN A 392 -16.72 -18.91 11.25
N ILE A 393 -17.87 -18.50 11.71
CA ILE A 393 -19.05 -19.33 11.89
C ILE A 393 -20.28 -18.54 11.45
N GLY A 394 -21.24 -19.21 10.84
CA GLY A 394 -22.47 -18.52 10.44
C GLY A 394 -23.61 -19.48 10.12
N TYR A 395 -24.75 -18.90 9.85
CA TYR A 395 -25.95 -19.58 9.40
C TYR A 395 -26.58 -18.84 8.23
N ASN A 396 -26.97 -19.57 7.20
CA ASN A 396 -27.70 -19.06 6.05
C ASN A 396 -29.09 -19.65 5.98
N TYR A 397 -30.02 -18.87 5.48
CA TYR A 397 -31.37 -19.28 5.11
C TYR A 397 -31.68 -18.81 3.70
N GLN A 398 -31.92 -19.76 2.80
CA GLN A 398 -32.18 -19.46 1.38
C GLN A 398 -33.65 -19.55 1.08
N VAL A 399 -34.17 -18.51 0.40
CA VAL A 399 -35.52 -18.47 -0.17
C VAL A 399 -35.38 -18.13 -1.66
N ASN A 400 -35.66 -19.10 -2.51
CA ASN A 400 -35.40 -19.01 -3.95
C ASN A 400 -33.93 -18.66 -4.23
N SER A 401 -33.68 -17.52 -4.90
CA SER A 401 -32.31 -17.03 -5.15
C SER A 401 -31.78 -16.11 -4.06
N TRP A 402 -32.58 -15.72 -3.08
CA TRP A 402 -32.17 -14.87 -1.98
C TRP A 402 -31.61 -15.69 -0.83
N VAL A 403 -30.50 -15.24 -0.26
CA VAL A 403 -29.87 -15.85 0.93
C VAL A 403 -29.76 -14.81 2.02
N PHE A 404 -30.32 -15.09 3.16
CA PHE A 404 -30.23 -14.26 4.37
C PHE A 404 -29.39 -15.02 5.38
N GLY A 405 -28.46 -14.35 6.05
CA GLY A 405 -27.60 -15.03 7.00
C GLY A 405 -27.06 -14.12 8.07
N VAL A 406 -26.42 -14.77 9.04
CA VAL A 406 -25.61 -14.12 10.09
C VAL A 406 -24.25 -14.79 10.11
N GLU A 407 -23.21 -13.99 10.30
CA GLU A 407 -21.83 -14.48 10.35
C GLU A 407 -21.09 -13.78 11.49
N GLY A 408 -20.32 -14.54 12.25
CA GLY A 408 -19.33 -14.03 13.16
C GLY A 408 -17.95 -14.52 12.76
N ASP A 409 -16.98 -13.65 12.76
CA ASP A 409 -15.58 -13.99 12.50
C ASP A 409 -14.66 -13.36 13.55
N ILE A 410 -13.51 -13.99 13.76
CA ILE A 410 -12.43 -13.50 14.59
C ILE A 410 -11.09 -13.89 13.98
N GLY A 411 -10.20 -12.92 13.82
CA GLY A 411 -8.86 -13.12 13.31
C GLY A 411 -7.79 -12.47 14.18
N GLY A 412 -6.68 -13.18 14.35
CA GLY A 412 -5.43 -12.58 14.81
C GLY A 412 -4.83 -11.75 13.68
N THR A 413 -4.24 -10.61 14.01
CA THR A 413 -3.62 -9.71 13.04
C THR A 413 -2.32 -9.14 13.58
N ASN A 414 -1.43 -8.76 12.68
CA ASN A 414 -0.22 -8.01 12.99
C ASN A 414 -0.28 -6.60 12.39
N LEU A 415 -1.48 -6.00 12.37
CA LEU A 415 -1.62 -4.62 11.91
C LEU A 415 -0.76 -3.70 12.75
N HIS A 416 0.12 -2.96 12.09
CA HIS A 416 0.94 -1.95 12.74
C HIS A 416 1.27 -0.83 11.77
N GLY A 417 1.52 0.35 12.32
CA GLY A 417 1.96 1.51 11.57
C GLY A 417 2.67 2.50 12.45
N ALA A 418 3.57 3.26 11.87
CA ALA A 418 4.28 4.31 12.55
C ALA A 418 4.43 5.54 11.65
N ARG A 419 4.29 6.71 12.25
CA ARG A 419 4.54 7.98 11.57
C ARG A 419 5.16 8.96 12.54
N THR A 420 5.97 9.87 12.02
CA THR A 420 6.37 11.04 12.81
C THR A 420 5.12 11.86 13.08
N CYS A 421 4.75 11.95 14.35
CA CYS A 421 3.68 12.83 14.78
C CYS A 421 4.23 14.24 14.78
N GLY A 422 3.64 15.10 13.95
CA GLY A 422 4.05 16.47 13.79
C GLY A 422 4.23 17.21 15.11
N ASN A 423 4.74 18.37 14.98
CA ASN A 423 5.02 19.37 15.99
C ASN A 423 4.11 19.23 17.22
N SER A 424 4.64 18.63 18.27
CA SER A 424 4.20 19.08 19.57
C SER A 424 4.53 20.58 19.57
N ILE A 425 3.52 21.42 19.50
CA ILE A 425 3.68 22.84 19.73
C ILE A 425 4.27 22.92 21.13
N GLY A 426 5.60 23.10 21.22
CA GLY A 426 6.24 23.34 22.48
C GLY A 426 5.56 24.56 23.08
N ARG A 427 4.87 24.38 24.17
CA ARG A 427 4.34 25.51 24.93
C ARG A 427 5.46 25.97 25.86
N ASP A 428 5.71 27.26 25.85
CA ASP A 428 6.56 27.87 26.86
C ASP A 428 6.04 27.48 28.27
N PRO A 429 6.85 26.88 29.15
CA PRO A 429 6.38 26.38 30.42
C PRO A 429 5.91 27.51 31.40
N VAL A 430 6.19 28.76 31.07
CA VAL A 430 5.82 29.93 31.90
C VAL A 430 4.65 30.70 31.29
N THR A 431 4.62 30.84 29.97
CA THR A 431 3.61 31.69 29.29
C THR A 431 2.50 30.88 28.61
N PHE A 432 2.62 29.56 28.49
CA PHE A 432 1.72 28.65 27.76
C PHE A 432 1.48 29.06 26.29
N LEU A 433 2.25 30.00 25.76
CA LEU A 433 2.20 30.42 24.38
C LEU A 433 2.91 29.39 23.49
N PRO A 434 2.42 29.17 22.23
CA PRO A 434 3.12 28.34 21.30
C PRO A 434 4.52 28.89 21.05
N THR A 435 5.54 28.13 21.40
CA THR A 435 6.91 28.47 21.03
C THR A 435 7.17 27.89 19.66
N SER A 436 7.67 28.72 18.73
CA SER A 436 8.03 28.31 17.36
C SER A 436 9.25 27.37 17.30
N PHE A 437 9.72 26.89 18.42
CA PHE A 437 10.86 25.99 18.56
C PHE A 437 10.47 24.77 19.40
N SER A 438 10.04 23.70 18.72
CA SER A 438 10.07 22.37 19.34
C SER A 438 11.02 21.47 18.54
N PRO A 439 12.19 21.14 19.09
CA PRO A 439 13.14 20.23 18.45
C PRO A 439 12.72 18.75 18.58
N PHE A 440 11.51 18.45 19.06
CA PHE A 440 11.10 17.08 19.38
C PHE A 440 10.28 16.48 18.25
N LEU A 441 10.84 15.48 17.59
CA LEU A 441 10.10 14.56 16.75
C LEU A 441 9.50 13.47 17.64
N LEU A 442 8.19 13.39 17.61
CA LEU A 442 7.47 12.28 18.21
C LEU A 442 7.18 11.23 17.12
N THR A 443 7.31 9.96 17.45
CA THR A 443 6.86 8.87 16.60
C THR A 443 5.57 8.31 17.18
N CYS A 444 4.48 8.47 16.44
CA CYS A 444 3.22 7.82 16.74
C CYS A 444 3.20 6.44 16.11
N ARG A 445 2.89 5.43 16.90
CA ARG A 445 2.69 4.05 16.48
C ARG A 445 1.30 3.61 16.88
N ASP A 446 0.67 2.87 15.98
CA ASP A 446 -0.58 2.20 16.27
C ASP A 446 -0.49 0.74 15.85
N SER A 447 -1.14 -0.15 16.62
CA SER A 447 -1.15 -1.58 16.34
C SER A 447 -2.43 -2.22 16.82
N MET A 448 -2.88 -3.25 16.09
CA MET A 448 -4.03 -4.08 16.42
C MET A 448 -3.62 -5.54 16.37
N ASN A 449 -3.96 -6.30 17.41
CA ASN A 449 -3.58 -7.70 17.55
C ASN A 449 -4.67 -8.68 17.11
N TRP A 450 -5.92 -8.26 17.13
CA TRP A 450 -7.05 -9.07 16.68
C TRP A 450 -8.21 -8.16 16.23
N ILE A 451 -9.02 -8.67 15.34
CA ILE A 451 -10.28 -8.05 14.90
C ILE A 451 -11.36 -9.14 14.88
N ALA A 452 -12.53 -8.81 15.39
CA ALA A 452 -13.70 -9.66 15.33
C ALA A 452 -14.89 -8.89 14.75
N THR A 453 -15.74 -9.57 13.97
CA THR A 453 -16.98 -8.99 13.46
C THR A 453 -18.18 -9.89 13.72
N ALA A 454 -19.36 -9.28 13.84
CA ALA A 454 -20.63 -9.99 13.85
C ALA A 454 -21.60 -9.21 12.95
N ALA A 455 -22.05 -9.83 11.86
CA ALA A 455 -22.77 -9.17 10.80
C ALA A 455 -23.95 -10.00 10.31
N ALA A 456 -25.03 -9.31 9.92
CA ALA A 456 -26.07 -9.87 9.06
C ALA A 456 -25.61 -9.79 7.60
N ARG A 457 -26.00 -10.75 6.77
CA ARG A 457 -25.69 -10.76 5.34
C ARG A 457 -26.93 -11.05 4.51
N VAL A 458 -26.99 -10.41 3.35
CA VAL A 458 -28.01 -10.63 2.33
C VAL A 458 -27.32 -10.87 1.00
N GLY A 459 -27.71 -11.94 0.34
CA GLY A 459 -27.04 -12.36 -0.90
C GLY A 459 -28.01 -12.86 -1.97
N TRP A 460 -27.47 -12.97 -3.16
CA TRP A 460 -28.12 -13.53 -4.33
C TRP A 460 -27.35 -14.73 -4.85
N ALA A 461 -28.01 -15.89 -4.82
CA ALA A 461 -27.46 -17.14 -5.32
C ALA A 461 -27.75 -17.28 -6.83
N TYR A 462 -26.70 -17.44 -7.62
CA TYR A 462 -26.77 -17.71 -9.05
C TYR A 462 -25.86 -18.88 -9.41
N GLY A 463 -26.45 -19.97 -9.87
CA GLY A 463 -25.71 -21.21 -10.14
C GLY A 463 -25.02 -21.74 -8.88
N ARG A 464 -23.69 -21.81 -8.89
CA ARG A 464 -22.87 -22.26 -7.77
C ARG A 464 -22.25 -21.09 -6.99
N THR A 465 -22.61 -19.86 -7.26
CA THR A 465 -22.04 -18.67 -6.64
C THR A 465 -23.09 -17.93 -5.82
N LEU A 466 -22.74 -17.54 -4.63
CA LEU A 466 -23.48 -16.63 -3.77
C LEU A 466 -22.75 -15.30 -3.72
N TRP A 467 -23.39 -14.22 -4.17
CA TRP A 467 -22.93 -12.85 -3.99
C TRP A 467 -23.66 -12.25 -2.80
N TYR A 468 -22.97 -11.54 -1.93
CA TYR A 468 -23.61 -10.98 -0.75
C TYR A 468 -22.98 -9.65 -0.33
N VAL A 469 -23.79 -8.88 0.39
CA VAL A 469 -23.35 -7.75 1.20
C VAL A 469 -23.60 -8.09 2.65
N LYS A 470 -22.79 -7.55 3.55
CA LYS A 470 -22.95 -7.74 4.99
C LYS A 470 -22.78 -6.43 5.73
N GLY A 471 -23.32 -6.36 6.96
CA GLY A 471 -23.17 -5.22 7.85
C GLY A 471 -23.45 -5.58 9.28
N GLY A 472 -22.71 -4.98 10.21
CA GLY A 472 -22.80 -5.33 11.61
C GLY A 472 -21.85 -4.57 12.52
N GLY A 473 -21.56 -5.17 13.67
CA GLY A 473 -20.59 -4.68 14.65
C GLY A 473 -19.21 -5.25 14.45
N ALA A 474 -18.20 -4.50 14.87
CA ALA A 474 -16.81 -4.92 14.88
C ALA A 474 -16.15 -4.59 16.22
N TRP A 475 -15.18 -5.40 16.64
CA TRP A 475 -14.43 -5.24 17.88
C TRP A 475 -12.96 -5.53 17.63
N SER A 476 -12.10 -4.80 18.35
CA SER A 476 -10.64 -4.96 18.29
C SER A 476 -10.02 -4.47 19.60
N GLU A 477 -8.78 -4.83 19.83
CA GLU A 477 -7.92 -4.17 20.79
C GLU A 477 -6.87 -3.38 20.04
N ASP A 478 -6.79 -2.07 20.31
CA ASP A 478 -5.74 -1.21 19.79
C ASP A 478 -4.74 -0.81 20.85
N SER A 479 -3.51 -0.61 20.43
CA SER A 479 -2.43 -0.07 21.23
C SER A 479 -1.76 1.07 20.48
N THR A 480 -1.91 2.28 21.01
CA THR A 480 -1.29 3.49 20.47
C THR A 480 -0.15 3.89 21.37
N SER A 481 1.05 4.09 20.81
CA SER A 481 2.22 4.55 21.54
C SER A 481 2.84 5.78 20.86
N ILE A 482 3.27 6.71 21.69
CA ILE A 482 4.03 7.89 21.27
C ILE A 482 5.40 7.79 21.88
N GLY A 483 6.41 7.65 21.03
CA GLY A 483 7.82 7.60 21.40
C GLY A 483 8.53 8.86 20.96
N CYS A 484 9.67 9.11 21.58
CA CYS A 484 10.56 10.18 21.19
C CYS A 484 11.62 9.65 20.24
N VAL A 485 11.83 10.31 19.12
CA VAL A 485 13.01 10.06 18.29
C VAL A 485 14.18 10.74 18.97
N ILE A 486 15.12 9.92 19.47
CA ILE A 486 16.38 10.41 20.01
C ILE A 486 17.19 10.92 18.81
N ALA A 487 17.34 12.23 18.68
CA ALA A 487 18.35 12.78 17.79
C ALA A 487 19.73 12.31 18.27
N PRO A 488 20.65 11.91 17.37
CA PRO A 488 22.00 11.53 17.78
C PRO A 488 22.61 12.66 18.58
N ALA A 489 23.25 12.29 19.68
CA ALA A 489 23.82 13.20 20.66
C ALA A 489 24.90 14.09 20.02
N ASN A 490 24.53 15.28 19.60
CA ASN A 490 25.46 16.37 19.35
C ASN A 490 25.38 17.31 20.56
N ASN A 491 26.51 17.39 21.28
CA ASN A 491 26.75 18.19 22.48
C ASN A 491 26.37 19.66 22.31
N PHE A 492 25.06 19.97 22.27
CA PHE A 492 24.59 21.31 22.58
C PHE A 492 24.26 21.33 24.09
N GLN A 493 25.13 21.96 24.87
CA GLN A 493 24.93 22.15 26.31
C GLN A 493 23.56 22.80 26.53
N GLY A 494 22.64 22.07 27.16
CA GLY A 494 21.40 22.61 27.70
C GLY A 494 20.08 21.97 27.24
N PHE A 495 20.07 21.08 26.25
CA PHE A 495 18.86 20.38 25.85
C PHE A 495 19.01 18.87 26.11
N ASN A 496 18.40 18.42 27.22
CA ASN A 496 18.25 17.00 27.47
C ASN A 496 17.32 16.39 26.41
N ASN A 497 17.74 15.28 25.81
CA ASN A 497 17.02 14.48 24.80
C ASN A 497 15.72 13.81 25.33
N ASN A 498 14.91 14.50 26.09
CA ASN A 498 13.79 13.94 26.81
C ASN A 498 12.50 14.50 26.24
N CYS A 499 11.59 13.64 25.82
CA CYS A 499 10.20 13.99 25.55
C CYS A 499 9.58 14.57 26.84
N ARG A 500 8.69 15.53 26.64
CA ARG A 500 7.86 16.02 27.72
C ARG A 500 6.40 15.71 27.41
N ASN A 501 5.70 15.24 28.43
CA ASN A 501 4.27 15.04 28.36
C ASN A 501 3.49 16.38 28.47
N GLN A 502 2.17 16.31 28.43
CA GLN A 502 1.29 17.48 28.57
C GLN A 502 1.50 18.24 29.91
N ALA A 503 1.99 17.57 30.96
CA ALA A 503 2.35 18.16 32.23
C ALA A 503 3.81 18.65 32.29
N ASN A 504 4.52 18.70 31.15
CA ASN A 504 5.93 19.11 31.03
C ASN A 504 6.94 18.21 31.80
N ILE A 505 6.54 16.97 32.11
CA ILE A 505 7.37 15.96 32.75
C ILE A 505 8.17 15.21 31.70
N ILE A 506 9.45 14.96 31.98
CA ILE A 506 10.35 14.18 31.13
C ILE A 506 9.87 12.71 31.05
N THR A 507 9.69 12.17 29.84
CA THR A 507 9.27 10.80 29.63
C THR A 507 9.98 10.20 28.42
N ASN A 508 10.19 8.89 28.42
CA ASN A 508 10.72 8.14 27.27
C ASN A 508 9.66 7.80 26.23
N GLY A 509 8.43 8.21 26.47
CA GLY A 509 7.25 7.91 25.67
C GLY A 509 6.07 7.54 26.55
N PHE A 510 4.90 7.46 25.97
CA PHE A 510 3.68 7.05 26.65
C PHE A 510 2.78 6.28 25.68
N SER A 511 1.93 5.45 26.22
CA SER A 511 1.05 4.59 25.42
C SER A 511 -0.33 4.50 26.04
N THR A 512 -1.29 4.11 25.23
CA THR A 512 -2.62 3.71 25.68
C THR A 512 -3.04 2.47 24.92
N SER A 513 -3.70 1.54 25.59
CA SER A 513 -4.29 0.37 24.96
C SER A 513 -5.71 0.16 25.45
N GLY A 514 -6.50 -0.58 24.70
CA GLY A 514 -7.83 -1.03 25.14
C GLY A 514 -8.75 -1.43 24.02
N ASN A 515 -9.87 -2.01 24.43
CA ASN A 515 -10.86 -2.51 23.51
C ASN A 515 -11.62 -1.38 22.82
N ARG A 516 -11.94 -1.63 21.56
CA ARG A 516 -12.76 -0.77 20.71
C ARG A 516 -13.97 -1.52 20.20
N ALA A 517 -15.05 -0.79 19.97
CA ALA A 517 -16.19 -1.25 19.22
C ALA A 517 -16.47 -0.28 18.07
N GLY A 518 -16.92 -0.83 16.96
CA GLY A 518 -17.21 -0.08 15.74
C GLY A 518 -18.28 -0.77 14.92
N TRP A 519 -18.43 -0.34 13.69
CA TRP A 519 -19.31 -0.97 12.72
C TRP A 519 -18.53 -1.46 11.50
N THR A 520 -19.10 -2.44 10.82
CA THR A 520 -18.53 -2.98 9.59
C THR A 520 -19.59 -3.03 8.49
N VAL A 521 -19.15 -2.81 7.26
CA VAL A 521 -19.89 -3.10 6.04
C VAL A 521 -18.97 -3.77 5.06
N GLY A 522 -19.48 -4.81 4.39
CA GLY A 522 -18.67 -5.57 3.46
C GLY A 522 -19.47 -6.17 2.33
N PHE A 523 -18.74 -6.68 1.36
CA PHE A 523 -19.30 -7.47 0.28
C PHE A 523 -18.38 -8.65 -0.03
N GLY A 524 -18.98 -9.71 -0.57
CA GLY A 524 -18.21 -10.90 -0.88
C GLY A 524 -18.89 -11.80 -1.90
N SER A 525 -18.14 -12.79 -2.29
CA SER A 525 -18.63 -13.90 -3.08
C SER A 525 -18.20 -15.22 -2.47
N GLU A 526 -19.09 -16.21 -2.54
CA GLU A 526 -18.83 -17.56 -2.07
C GLU A 526 -19.15 -18.54 -3.19
N PHE A 527 -18.20 -19.40 -3.52
CA PHE A 527 -18.32 -20.38 -4.59
C PHE A 527 -18.38 -21.80 -4.02
N ASP A 528 -19.42 -22.54 -4.36
CA ASP A 528 -19.59 -23.92 -3.94
C ASP A 528 -18.60 -24.87 -4.64
N LEU A 529 -17.75 -25.51 -3.88
CA LEU A 529 -16.75 -26.49 -4.33
C LEU A 529 -17.31 -27.91 -4.43
N GLY A 530 -18.54 -28.12 -3.95
CA GLY A 530 -19.12 -29.45 -3.79
C GLY A 530 -18.77 -30.11 -2.44
N LYS A 531 -19.46 -31.21 -2.12
CA LYS A 531 -19.27 -31.95 -0.86
C LYS A 531 -19.33 -31.03 0.38
N ASN A 532 -20.23 -30.05 0.37
CA ASN A 532 -20.46 -29.05 1.42
C ASN A 532 -19.33 -28.02 1.64
N TRP A 533 -18.29 -28.06 0.82
CA TRP A 533 -17.23 -27.05 0.86
C TRP A 533 -17.53 -25.87 -0.05
N SER A 534 -17.14 -24.69 0.36
CA SER A 534 -17.15 -23.48 -0.46
C SER A 534 -15.88 -22.67 -0.24
N ALA A 535 -15.49 -21.93 -1.26
CA ALA A 535 -14.43 -20.93 -1.18
C ALA A 535 -15.06 -19.53 -1.19
N LYS A 536 -14.58 -18.63 -0.34
CA LYS A 536 -15.05 -17.26 -0.28
C LYS A 536 -13.93 -16.25 -0.50
N ALA A 537 -14.30 -15.10 -1.06
CA ALA A 537 -13.51 -13.89 -1.01
C ALA A 537 -14.41 -12.74 -0.57
N GLU A 538 -13.88 -11.88 0.30
CA GLU A 538 -14.64 -10.88 0.99
C GLU A 538 -13.79 -9.63 1.20
N TYR A 539 -14.45 -8.48 1.11
CA TYR A 539 -13.91 -7.19 1.52
C TYR A 539 -14.80 -6.62 2.61
N ASP A 540 -14.19 -6.16 3.69
CA ASP A 540 -14.85 -5.47 4.78
C ASP A 540 -14.22 -4.11 5.03
N TYR A 541 -15.05 -3.10 5.17
CA TYR A 541 -14.69 -1.80 5.72
C TYR A 541 -15.18 -1.72 7.16
N ILE A 542 -14.29 -1.31 8.05
CA ILE A 542 -14.53 -1.21 9.50
C ILE A 542 -14.21 0.20 9.96
N ASP A 543 -15.12 0.82 10.70
CA ASP A 543 -14.89 2.09 11.37
C ASP A 543 -15.05 1.91 12.88
N PHE A 544 -13.96 2.05 13.61
CA PHE A 544 -13.93 1.96 15.07
C PHE A 544 -14.21 3.28 15.76
N GLY A 545 -14.56 4.33 15.02
CA GLY A 545 -14.92 5.65 15.58
C GLY A 545 -13.78 6.29 16.36
N ASN A 546 -14.18 7.21 17.25
CA ASN A 546 -13.25 7.99 18.08
C ASN A 546 -13.17 7.39 19.49
N ARG A 547 -11.94 7.22 19.99
CA ARG A 547 -11.67 6.85 21.37
C ARG A 547 -10.77 7.91 22.01
N ALA A 548 -11.10 8.33 23.24
CA ALA A 548 -10.23 9.13 24.09
C ALA A 548 -9.78 8.27 25.27
N ALA A 549 -8.50 8.21 25.52
CA ALA A 549 -7.94 7.41 26.60
C ALA A 549 -6.76 8.12 27.27
N LEU A 550 -6.68 7.98 28.59
CA LEU A 550 -5.55 8.45 29.38
C LEU A 550 -4.34 7.56 29.11
N ALA A 551 -3.22 8.17 28.80
CA ALA A 551 -1.97 7.46 28.56
C ALA A 551 -1.30 7.00 29.86
N THR A 552 -0.30 6.14 29.74
CA THR A 552 0.45 5.55 30.86
C THR A 552 1.19 6.56 31.72
N ASP A 553 1.36 7.80 31.23
CA ASP A 553 1.95 8.89 32.00
C ASP A 553 0.98 9.54 33.02
N GLY A 554 -0.28 9.12 33.04
CA GLY A 554 -1.30 9.58 33.97
C GLY A 554 -1.79 11.02 33.74
N THR A 555 -1.35 11.70 32.69
CA THR A 555 -1.65 13.12 32.43
C THR A 555 -2.11 13.39 30.99
N THR A 556 -1.58 12.66 30.02
CA THR A 556 -1.87 12.89 28.61
C THR A 556 -3.11 12.12 28.17
N VAL A 557 -4.06 12.81 27.56
CA VAL A 557 -5.24 12.17 26.95
C VAL A 557 -5.06 12.16 25.45
N LEU A 558 -4.99 10.95 24.88
CA LEU A 558 -4.92 10.71 23.44
C LEU A 558 -6.32 10.46 22.89
N ARG A 559 -6.61 11.07 21.76
CA ARG A 559 -7.80 10.76 20.95
C ARG A 559 -7.34 10.05 19.70
N THR A 560 -7.89 8.87 19.46
CA THR A 560 -7.60 8.05 18.27
C THR A 560 -8.89 7.75 17.52
N ALA A 561 -8.87 7.88 16.19
CA ALA A 561 -9.94 7.45 15.30
C ALA A 561 -9.34 6.50 14.27
N THR A 562 -9.87 5.30 14.17
CA THR A 562 -9.24 4.27 13.34
C THR A 562 -10.26 3.64 12.41
N THR A 563 -9.91 3.59 11.13
CA THR A 563 -10.64 2.86 10.11
C THR A 563 -9.76 1.76 9.54
N VAL A 564 -10.34 0.60 9.22
CA VAL A 564 -9.63 -0.57 8.69
C VAL A 564 -10.41 -1.13 7.52
N SER A 565 -9.71 -1.49 6.47
CA SER A 565 -10.23 -2.27 5.34
C SER A 565 -9.55 -3.64 5.34
N GLU A 566 -10.33 -4.70 5.18
CA GLU A 566 -9.87 -6.08 5.16
C GLU A 566 -10.19 -6.74 3.83
N VAL A 567 -9.26 -7.53 3.32
CA VAL A 567 -9.49 -8.45 2.21
C VAL A 567 -9.23 -9.85 2.72
N LYS A 568 -10.24 -10.70 2.67
CA LYS A 568 -10.21 -12.06 3.19
C LYS A 568 -10.50 -13.07 2.10
N ILE A 569 -9.71 -14.14 2.04
CA ILE A 569 -10.01 -15.34 1.29
C ILE A 569 -10.12 -16.50 2.26
N GLY A 570 -11.09 -17.37 2.05
CA GLY A 570 -11.34 -18.44 3.00
C GLY A 570 -12.07 -19.64 2.41
N VAL A 571 -12.21 -20.65 3.23
CA VAL A 571 -13.00 -21.85 2.92
C VAL A 571 -14.01 -22.09 4.02
N ASN A 572 -15.21 -22.51 3.63
CA ASN A 572 -16.29 -22.88 4.54
C ASN A 572 -16.66 -24.32 4.33
N TYR A 573 -16.99 -25.00 5.42
CA TYR A 573 -17.70 -26.26 5.42
C TYR A 573 -19.13 -26.03 5.92
N ARG A 574 -20.11 -26.33 5.08
CA ARG A 574 -21.54 -26.22 5.39
C ARG A 574 -22.05 -27.55 5.96
N PHE A 575 -22.64 -27.49 7.12
CA PHE A 575 -23.41 -28.61 7.62
C PHE A 575 -24.74 -28.61 6.89
N GLY A 576 -24.97 -29.56 5.99
CA GLY A 576 -26.22 -29.67 5.27
C GLY A 576 -27.42 -29.62 6.22
N PRO A 577 -28.64 -29.33 5.75
CA PRO A 577 -29.81 -29.40 6.59
C PRO A 577 -29.95 -30.82 7.10
N GLY A 578 -29.34 -31.07 8.23
CA GLY A 578 -29.55 -32.31 8.96
C GLY A 578 -31.04 -32.38 9.20
N LEU A 579 -31.67 -33.47 8.73
CA LEU A 579 -33.01 -33.83 9.14
C LEU A 579 -32.97 -33.85 10.68
N VAL A 580 -33.42 -32.78 11.30
CA VAL A 580 -33.79 -32.82 12.72
C VAL A 580 -35.01 -33.69 12.78
N VAL A 581 -34.79 -34.98 12.84
CA VAL A 581 -35.86 -35.92 13.20
C VAL A 581 -36.08 -35.73 14.70
N ALA A 582 -37.02 -34.84 15.03
CA ALA A 582 -37.57 -34.81 16.36
C ALA A 582 -38.23 -36.20 16.60
N ARG A 583 -37.53 -37.05 17.31
CA ARG A 583 -38.16 -38.24 17.92
C ARG A 583 -38.93 -37.75 19.14
N TYR A 584 -40.26 -37.74 19.01
CA TYR A 584 -41.14 -37.72 20.15
C TYR A 584 -41.15 -39.09 20.81
#